data_00c6e10845d204d17496fe8668e77d42
#
_entry.id   00c6e10845d204d17496fe8668e77d42
#
_cell.length_a   1.000
_cell.length_b   1.000
_cell.length_c   1.000
_cell.angle_alpha   90.00
_cell.angle_beta   90.00
_cell.angle_gamma   90.00
#
_symmetry.space_group_name_H-M   'P 1'
#
loop_
_entity.id
_entity.type
_entity.pdbx_description
1 polymer ?
#
loop_
_entity_poly.entity_id
_entity_poly.type
_entity_poly.pdbx_seq_one_letter_code
_entity_poly.pdbx_strand_id
1 'polypeptide(L)'
;MSEHVARNENVPITLISGYLGAGKTTLINKLLSHPALPQDTAVLVNDFGDINIDESLIRSASADGTVIGLSNGCICCSISDDLSKALDDLHKLAVQRVIMETSGVAEPARVWRHCHYPGFAPKAAVVLVDASSYSARSQDKYVGNLVRAQIAQAHLHVLSKTDLNPNFELHHLTPQLSSQDPDLIETVLRWQHADNTTVNDVFLSPQPSFRAHTWYQEDTITRKSLETFLDELDESVQRVKGWVGTFEGIYQVNQVGSRTTITKLTENQQSPALLGLVIITYGETGSASESNEHAGGFAPDQITMALSS
;
A
#
# COMPACT_ATOMS: atom_id res chain seq x y z
N MET A 1 33.58 -7.11 29.63
CA MET A 1 33.88 -7.72 28.30
C MET A 1 32.56 -8.27 27.81
N SER A 2 31.85 -7.49 27.00
CA SER A 2 30.55 -7.89 26.41
C SER A 2 30.88 -8.72 25.18
N GLU A 3 30.51 -9.99 25.20
CA GLU A 3 30.58 -10.86 24.03
C GLU A 3 29.67 -10.28 22.94
N HIS A 4 30.26 -9.70 21.89
CA HIS A 4 29.61 -9.48 20.62
C HIS A 4 29.38 -10.88 20.01
N VAL A 5 28.20 -11.45 20.28
CA VAL A 5 27.71 -12.57 19.51
C VAL A 5 27.57 -12.04 18.07
N ALA A 6 28.45 -12.49 17.20
CA ALA A 6 28.37 -12.20 15.77
C ALA A 6 27.01 -12.72 15.25
N ARG A 7 26.06 -11.83 15.03
CA ARG A 7 24.82 -12.15 14.31
C ARG A 7 25.19 -12.39 12.85
N ASN A 8 25.37 -13.65 12.49
CA ASN A 8 25.71 -14.09 11.14
C ASN A 8 24.46 -14.27 10.23
N GLU A 9 23.28 -13.84 10.72
CA GLU A 9 22.03 -13.98 9.99
C GLU A 9 21.50 -12.61 9.59
N ASN A 10 21.14 -12.48 8.29
CA ASN A 10 20.51 -11.27 7.76
C ASN A 10 19.15 -11.04 8.41
N VAL A 11 18.81 -9.79 8.68
CA VAL A 11 17.49 -9.38 9.18
C VAL A 11 16.43 -9.73 8.13
N PRO A 12 15.41 -10.53 8.47
CA PRO A 12 14.39 -10.95 7.53
C PRO A 12 13.46 -9.79 7.16
N ILE A 13 13.18 -9.63 5.86
CA ILE A 13 12.18 -8.71 5.35
C ILE A 13 10.98 -9.51 4.85
N THR A 14 9.79 -9.19 5.35
CA THR A 14 8.50 -9.69 4.84
C THR A 14 7.81 -8.58 4.05
N LEU A 15 7.61 -8.80 2.73
CA LEU A 15 6.84 -7.89 1.89
C LEU A 15 5.35 -8.16 2.04
N ILE A 16 4.58 -7.11 2.32
CA ILE A 16 3.12 -7.12 2.29
C ILE A 16 2.68 -6.34 1.06
N SER A 17 2.18 -7.06 0.06
CA SER A 17 1.81 -6.52 -1.24
C SER A 17 0.35 -6.83 -1.59
N GLY A 18 -0.09 -6.39 -2.75
CA GLY A 18 -1.44 -6.56 -3.27
C GLY A 18 -2.01 -5.25 -3.78
N TYR A 19 -3.01 -5.34 -4.63
CA TYR A 19 -3.57 -4.18 -5.31
C TYR A 19 -4.17 -3.15 -4.33
N LEU A 20 -4.45 -1.96 -4.84
CA LEU A 20 -5.06 -0.85 -4.08
C LEU A 20 -6.34 -1.34 -3.37
N GLY A 21 -6.46 -1.03 -2.08
CA GLY A 21 -7.63 -1.40 -1.27
C GLY A 21 -7.73 -2.88 -0.86
N ALA A 22 -6.73 -3.72 -1.15
CA ALA A 22 -6.73 -5.14 -0.78
C ALA A 22 -6.63 -5.40 0.74
N GLY A 23 -6.34 -4.37 1.56
CA GLY A 23 -6.30 -4.51 3.02
C GLY A 23 -4.89 -4.66 3.61
N LYS A 24 -3.84 -4.25 2.90
CA LYS A 24 -2.43 -4.32 3.34
C LYS A 24 -2.21 -3.67 4.70
N THR A 25 -2.58 -2.40 4.82
CA THR A 25 -2.48 -1.62 6.07
C THR A 25 -3.27 -2.27 7.22
N THR A 26 -4.43 -2.87 6.92
CA THR A 26 -5.22 -3.61 7.92
C THR A 26 -4.48 -4.85 8.42
N LEU A 27 -3.84 -5.62 7.53
CA LEU A 27 -3.04 -6.77 7.93
C LEU A 27 -1.83 -6.35 8.76
N ILE A 28 -1.13 -5.29 8.37
CA ILE A 28 0.02 -4.75 9.11
C ILE A 28 -0.40 -4.34 10.52
N ASN A 29 -1.52 -3.64 10.68
CA ASN A 29 -2.02 -3.27 12.00
C ASN A 29 -2.37 -4.50 12.87
N LYS A 30 -2.91 -5.56 12.28
CA LYS A 30 -3.11 -6.84 12.99
C LYS A 30 -1.78 -7.48 13.41
N LEU A 31 -0.76 -7.45 12.53
CA LEU A 31 0.58 -7.95 12.84
C LEU A 31 1.20 -7.17 14.00
N LEU A 32 1.14 -5.84 13.97
CA LEU A 32 1.69 -4.96 15.00
C LEU A 32 1.03 -5.14 16.37
N SER A 33 -0.24 -5.52 16.40
CA SER A 33 -0.99 -5.76 17.64
C SER A 33 -0.83 -7.19 18.18
N HIS A 34 -0.11 -8.07 17.46
CA HIS A 34 -0.05 -9.49 17.82
C HIS A 34 1.11 -9.78 18.79
N PRO A 35 0.86 -10.51 19.89
CA PRO A 35 1.88 -10.75 20.93
C PRO A 35 3.09 -11.57 20.45
N ALA A 36 2.97 -12.31 19.37
CA ALA A 36 4.06 -13.07 18.77
C ALA A 36 5.02 -12.22 17.91
N LEU A 37 4.71 -10.93 17.69
CA LEU A 37 5.60 -10.05 16.94
C LEU A 37 6.85 -9.74 17.77
N PRO A 38 8.08 -9.92 17.23
CA PRO A 38 9.30 -9.48 17.91
C PRO A 38 9.24 -7.97 18.22
N GLN A 39 9.69 -7.58 19.44
CA GLN A 39 9.64 -6.18 19.87
C GLN A 39 10.47 -5.25 18.97
N ASP A 40 11.62 -5.74 18.47
CA ASP A 40 12.50 -4.97 17.58
C ASP A 40 12.07 -5.15 16.10
N THR A 41 10.78 -5.06 15.82
CA THR A 41 10.24 -5.09 14.45
C THR A 41 10.06 -3.68 13.92
N ALA A 42 10.64 -3.40 12.74
CA ALA A 42 10.38 -2.15 12.03
C ALA A 42 9.35 -2.37 10.93
N VAL A 43 8.56 -1.34 10.67
CA VAL A 43 7.63 -1.29 9.54
C VAL A 43 8.05 -0.18 8.59
N LEU A 44 8.32 -0.56 7.34
CA LEU A 44 8.54 0.38 6.24
C LEU A 44 7.24 0.50 5.44
N VAL A 45 6.74 1.72 5.30
CA VAL A 45 5.53 2.01 4.54
C VAL A 45 5.89 2.75 3.27
N ASN A 46 5.53 2.19 2.13
CA ASN A 46 5.69 2.84 0.84
C ASN A 46 4.30 3.25 0.31
N ASP A 47 3.86 4.46 0.66
CA ASP A 47 2.61 5.01 0.16
C ASP A 47 2.84 5.87 -1.09
N PHE A 48 1.85 5.88 -1.99
CA PHE A 48 1.91 6.62 -3.24
C PHE A 48 1.23 7.98 -3.03
N GLY A 49 2.04 9.06 -2.94
CA GLY A 49 1.59 10.44 -2.77
C GLY A 49 2.28 11.19 -1.62
N ASP A 50 2.14 12.51 -1.63
CA ASP A 50 2.82 13.40 -0.68
C ASP A 50 2.22 13.36 0.75
N ILE A 51 1.02 12.79 0.91
CA ILE A 51 0.36 12.62 2.20
C ILE A 51 0.47 11.15 2.62
N ASN A 52 1.34 10.86 3.58
CA ASN A 52 1.57 9.51 4.13
C ASN A 52 0.42 9.06 5.06
N ILE A 53 -0.73 8.75 4.47
CA ILE A 53 -1.94 8.39 5.22
C ILE A 53 -1.79 7.00 5.84
N ASP A 54 -1.19 6.05 5.12
CA ASP A 54 -0.99 4.69 5.62
C ASP A 54 0.02 4.68 6.78
N GLU A 55 1.09 5.49 6.73
CA GLU A 55 2.02 5.68 7.83
C GLU A 55 1.32 6.21 9.09
N SER A 56 0.47 7.23 8.96
CA SER A 56 -0.25 7.80 10.10
C SER A 56 -1.21 6.80 10.75
N LEU A 57 -1.86 5.95 9.94
CA LEU A 57 -2.76 4.89 10.43
C LEU A 57 -1.99 3.76 11.13
N ILE A 58 -0.80 3.43 10.64
CA ILE A 58 0.06 2.41 11.25
C ILE A 58 0.67 2.94 12.56
N ARG A 59 1.18 4.17 12.59
CA ARG A 59 1.72 4.81 13.81
C ARG A 59 0.70 4.89 14.93
N SER A 60 -0.57 5.15 14.62
CA SER A 60 -1.63 5.20 15.62
C SER A 60 -1.97 3.85 16.23
N ALA A 61 -1.63 2.74 15.56
CA ALA A 61 -1.90 1.39 16.02
C ALA A 61 -0.71 0.76 16.78
N SER A 62 0.51 1.32 16.66
CA SER A 62 1.72 0.77 17.29
C SER A 62 1.99 1.50 18.61
N ALA A 63 1.97 0.75 19.73
CA ALA A 63 2.33 1.29 21.05
C ALA A 63 3.84 1.51 21.21
N ASP A 64 4.70 0.66 20.58
CA ASP A 64 6.17 0.67 20.76
C ASP A 64 6.97 0.30 19.49
N GLY A 65 6.37 0.25 18.31
CA GLY A 65 7.05 -0.13 17.07
C GLY A 65 7.72 1.04 16.34
N THR A 66 8.90 0.80 15.73
CA THR A 66 9.52 1.78 14.82
C THR A 66 8.82 1.75 13.47
N VAL A 67 8.08 2.81 13.14
CA VAL A 67 7.43 2.98 11.84
C VAL A 67 8.16 4.06 11.04
N ILE A 68 8.63 3.73 9.86
CA ILE A 68 9.32 4.66 8.95
C ILE A 68 8.55 4.75 7.65
N GLY A 69 8.07 5.95 7.32
CA GLY A 69 7.51 6.25 6.00
C GLY A 69 8.62 6.48 4.99
N LEU A 70 8.53 5.85 3.82
CA LEU A 70 9.38 6.16 2.69
C LEU A 70 8.75 7.34 1.93
N SER A 71 9.41 8.50 1.96
CA SER A 71 8.98 9.68 1.22
C SER A 71 9.40 9.56 -0.24
N ASN A 72 8.52 9.93 -1.15
CA ASN A 72 8.65 9.97 -2.60
C ASN A 72 8.20 8.69 -3.33
N GLY A 73 6.87 8.57 -3.46
CA GLY A 73 6.18 7.49 -4.17
C GLY A 73 6.36 7.37 -5.68
N CYS A 74 7.50 7.77 -6.25
CA CYS A 74 7.82 7.51 -7.64
C CYS A 74 8.43 6.11 -7.81
N ILE A 75 7.62 5.18 -8.23
CA ILE A 75 7.85 3.73 -8.37
C ILE A 75 9.05 3.37 -9.28
N CYS A 76 9.59 4.31 -10.06
CA CYS A 76 10.48 3.92 -11.15
C CYS A 76 11.97 4.20 -10.94
N CYS A 77 12.37 5.25 -10.20
CA CYS A 77 13.77 5.68 -10.15
C CYS A 77 14.33 5.99 -8.76
N SER A 78 13.49 6.27 -7.76
CA SER A 78 13.92 6.71 -6.42
C SER A 78 13.79 5.66 -5.31
N ILE A 79 13.07 4.55 -5.54
CA ILE A 79 12.88 3.50 -4.51
C ILE A 79 14.23 2.96 -4.02
N SER A 80 15.23 2.81 -4.89
CA SER A 80 16.52 2.24 -4.51
C SER A 80 17.25 3.08 -3.47
N ASP A 81 17.27 4.40 -3.63
CA ASP A 81 18.07 5.29 -2.79
C ASP A 81 17.37 5.53 -1.44
N ASP A 82 16.06 5.76 -1.45
CA ASP A 82 15.28 5.96 -0.23
C ASP A 82 15.18 4.69 0.59
N LEU A 83 14.98 3.53 -0.05
CA LEU A 83 14.96 2.23 0.63
C LEU A 83 16.32 1.87 1.19
N SER A 84 17.42 2.08 0.44
CA SER A 84 18.76 1.81 0.92
C SER A 84 19.08 2.66 2.15
N LYS A 85 18.74 3.94 2.12
CA LYS A 85 18.92 4.84 3.27
C LYS A 85 18.09 4.40 4.47
N ALA A 86 16.82 4.01 4.26
CA ALA A 86 15.98 3.51 5.35
C ALA A 86 16.54 2.21 5.96
N LEU A 87 17.05 1.28 5.13
CA LEU A 87 17.70 0.06 5.61
C LEU A 87 18.98 0.34 6.37
N ASP A 88 19.81 1.32 5.94
CA ASP A 88 20.99 1.77 6.69
C ASP A 88 20.61 2.32 8.07
N ASP A 89 19.53 3.09 8.16
CA ASP A 89 19.07 3.60 9.45
C ASP A 89 18.52 2.49 10.34
N LEU A 90 17.79 1.52 9.79
CA LEU A 90 17.32 0.34 10.52
C LEU A 90 18.47 -0.55 11.00
N HIS A 91 19.55 -0.63 10.23
CA HIS A 91 20.75 -1.38 10.65
C HIS A 91 21.38 -0.79 11.93
N LYS A 92 21.39 0.55 12.05
CA LYS A 92 21.87 1.26 13.24
C LYS A 92 20.96 1.02 14.47
N LEU A 93 19.66 0.80 14.25
CA LEU A 93 18.67 0.53 15.30
C LEU A 93 18.65 -0.94 15.75
N ALA A 94 19.48 -1.81 15.16
CA ALA A 94 19.61 -3.23 15.50
C ALA A 94 18.28 -3.99 15.46
N VAL A 95 17.38 -3.65 14.52
CA VAL A 95 16.10 -4.34 14.35
C VAL A 95 16.28 -5.83 14.06
N GLN A 96 15.32 -6.64 14.48
CA GLN A 96 15.33 -8.09 14.28
C GLN A 96 14.47 -8.55 13.11
N ARG A 97 13.55 -7.70 12.65
CA ARG A 97 12.62 -7.98 11.55
C ARG A 97 12.19 -6.69 10.88
N VAL A 98 11.94 -6.77 9.58
CA VAL A 98 11.30 -5.70 8.82
C VAL A 98 10.03 -6.23 8.17
N ILE A 99 8.92 -5.52 8.35
CA ILE A 99 7.69 -5.67 7.58
C ILE A 99 7.63 -4.49 6.62
N MET A 100 7.55 -4.76 5.32
CA MET A 100 7.52 -3.71 4.32
C MET A 100 6.20 -3.72 3.56
N GLU A 101 5.42 -2.64 3.68
CA GLU A 101 4.26 -2.42 2.82
C GLU A 101 4.71 -1.92 1.45
N THR A 102 4.32 -2.60 0.39
CA THR A 102 4.52 -2.10 -0.97
C THR A 102 3.36 -1.22 -1.39
N SER A 103 3.61 -0.26 -2.28
CA SER A 103 2.52 0.45 -2.95
C SER A 103 1.58 -0.54 -3.63
N GLY A 104 0.27 -0.25 -3.62
CA GLY A 104 -0.74 -1.09 -4.26
C GLY A 104 -0.60 -1.20 -5.78
N VAL A 105 0.24 -0.38 -6.39
CA VAL A 105 0.56 -0.39 -7.82
C VAL A 105 1.98 -0.89 -8.11
N ALA A 106 2.70 -1.39 -7.10
CA ALA A 106 4.01 -1.99 -7.27
C ALA A 106 3.93 -3.49 -7.56
N GLU A 107 4.85 -3.97 -8.39
CA GLU A 107 5.09 -5.41 -8.56
C GLU A 107 6.01 -5.91 -7.43
N PRO A 108 5.62 -6.97 -6.69
CA PRO A 108 6.44 -7.53 -5.62
C PRO A 108 7.87 -7.85 -6.03
N ALA A 109 8.08 -8.43 -7.22
CA ALA A 109 9.40 -8.80 -7.72
C ALA A 109 10.35 -7.60 -7.87
N ARG A 110 9.85 -6.42 -8.21
CA ARG A 110 10.68 -5.21 -8.30
C ARG A 110 11.18 -4.77 -6.93
N VAL A 111 10.28 -4.75 -5.95
CA VAL A 111 10.63 -4.37 -4.57
C VAL A 111 11.53 -5.43 -3.94
N TRP A 112 11.26 -6.71 -4.19
CA TRP A 112 12.05 -7.85 -3.72
C TRP A 112 13.53 -7.74 -4.03
N ARG A 113 13.89 -7.29 -5.24
CA ARG A 113 15.29 -7.13 -5.64
C ARG A 113 16.03 -6.10 -4.79
N HIS A 114 15.37 -5.00 -4.44
CA HIS A 114 15.95 -3.95 -3.61
C HIS A 114 16.03 -4.32 -2.12
N CYS A 115 15.30 -5.36 -1.69
CA CYS A 115 15.38 -5.88 -0.32
C CYS A 115 16.61 -6.77 -0.08
N HIS A 116 17.35 -7.18 -1.12
CA HIS A 116 18.66 -7.80 -0.98
C HIS A 116 19.71 -6.71 -0.70
N TYR A 117 19.86 -6.37 0.57
CA TYR A 117 20.73 -5.31 1.04
C TYR A 117 21.68 -5.83 2.13
N PRO A 118 22.92 -5.29 2.26
CA PRO A 118 23.84 -5.76 3.31
C PRO A 118 23.21 -5.79 4.70
N GLY A 119 23.22 -6.97 5.33
CA GLY A 119 22.57 -7.19 6.63
C GLY A 119 21.08 -7.49 6.60
N PHE A 120 20.45 -7.49 5.43
CA PHE A 120 19.02 -7.78 5.22
C PHE A 120 18.80 -8.84 4.14
N ALA A 121 17.71 -9.60 4.26
CA ALA A 121 17.30 -10.56 3.24
C ALA A 121 15.77 -10.68 3.17
N PRO A 122 15.17 -10.56 1.98
CA PRO A 122 13.75 -10.84 1.83
C PRO A 122 13.47 -12.33 2.08
N LYS A 123 12.41 -12.63 2.84
CA LYS A 123 12.02 -14.00 3.22
C LYS A 123 10.66 -14.41 2.69
N ALA A 124 9.74 -13.46 2.53
CA ALA A 124 8.40 -13.72 2.02
C ALA A 124 7.83 -12.53 1.27
N ALA A 125 7.09 -12.80 0.19
CA ALA A 125 6.18 -11.87 -0.45
C ALA A 125 4.75 -12.38 -0.20
N VAL A 126 4.04 -11.72 0.70
CA VAL A 126 2.64 -12.00 1.03
C VAL A 126 1.78 -11.05 0.22
N VAL A 127 0.93 -11.59 -0.65
CA VAL A 127 0.09 -10.80 -1.53
C VAL A 127 -1.37 -10.92 -1.11
N LEU A 128 -1.98 -9.78 -0.76
CA LEU A 128 -3.40 -9.71 -0.43
C LEU A 128 -4.24 -9.66 -1.71
N VAL A 129 -5.26 -10.51 -1.74
CA VAL A 129 -6.21 -10.64 -2.85
C VAL A 129 -7.60 -10.27 -2.35
N ASP A 130 -8.14 -9.16 -2.84
CA ASP A 130 -9.51 -8.74 -2.55
C ASP A 130 -10.51 -9.64 -3.29
N ALA A 131 -11.11 -10.58 -2.59
CA ALA A 131 -12.07 -11.54 -3.15
C ALA A 131 -13.27 -10.87 -3.83
N SER A 132 -13.66 -9.67 -3.38
CA SER A 132 -14.81 -8.93 -3.92
C SER A 132 -14.55 -8.26 -5.26
N SER A 133 -13.28 -7.95 -5.57
CA SER A 133 -12.93 -7.15 -6.76
C SER A 133 -11.94 -7.83 -7.71
N TYR A 134 -11.28 -8.90 -7.29
CA TYR A 134 -10.21 -9.56 -8.06
C TYR A 134 -10.64 -9.92 -9.49
N SER A 135 -11.80 -10.56 -9.67
CA SER A 135 -12.27 -11.02 -10.98
C SER A 135 -12.41 -9.86 -11.98
N ALA A 136 -12.97 -8.74 -11.56
CA ALA A 136 -13.09 -7.54 -12.38
C ALA A 136 -11.71 -6.90 -12.63
N ARG A 137 -10.88 -6.75 -11.57
CA ARG A 137 -9.57 -6.12 -11.68
C ARG A 137 -8.58 -6.90 -12.52
N SER A 138 -8.56 -8.22 -12.44
CA SER A 138 -7.66 -9.07 -13.23
C SER A 138 -7.99 -9.06 -14.72
N GLN A 139 -9.20 -8.69 -15.10
CA GLN A 139 -9.66 -8.56 -16.50
C GLN A 139 -9.66 -7.10 -16.99
N ASP A 140 -9.39 -6.15 -16.12
CA ASP A 140 -9.35 -4.73 -16.45
C ASP A 140 -8.25 -4.45 -17.48
N LYS A 141 -8.60 -3.63 -18.50
CA LYS A 141 -7.71 -3.32 -19.62
C LYS A 141 -6.45 -2.55 -19.19
N TYR A 142 -6.52 -1.78 -18.10
CA TYR A 142 -5.43 -0.92 -17.64
C TYR A 142 -4.56 -1.59 -16.58
N VAL A 143 -5.19 -2.22 -15.60
CA VAL A 143 -4.49 -2.74 -14.42
C VAL A 143 -4.44 -4.27 -14.34
N GLY A 144 -5.15 -4.97 -15.23
CA GLY A 144 -5.24 -6.43 -15.18
C GLY A 144 -3.89 -7.14 -15.25
N ASN A 145 -2.96 -6.65 -16.08
CA ASN A 145 -1.62 -7.22 -16.15
C ASN A 145 -0.87 -7.09 -14.82
N LEU A 146 -0.95 -5.92 -14.17
CA LEU A 146 -0.34 -5.69 -12.86
C LEU A 146 -0.95 -6.60 -11.80
N VAL A 147 -2.28 -6.69 -11.74
CA VAL A 147 -2.98 -7.53 -10.75
C VAL A 147 -2.57 -8.99 -10.91
N ARG A 148 -2.53 -9.52 -12.14
CA ARG A 148 -2.07 -10.89 -12.40
C ARG A 148 -0.59 -11.09 -12.06
N ALA A 149 0.26 -10.10 -12.36
CA ALA A 149 1.68 -10.15 -12.00
C ALA A 149 1.88 -10.19 -10.48
N GLN A 150 1.14 -9.39 -9.72
CA GLN A 150 1.19 -9.43 -8.25
C GLN A 150 0.85 -10.83 -7.72
N ILE A 151 -0.20 -11.47 -8.26
CA ILE A 151 -0.58 -12.84 -7.88
C ILE A 151 0.52 -13.84 -8.22
N ALA A 152 1.06 -13.79 -9.44
CA ALA A 152 2.09 -14.72 -9.89
C ALA A 152 3.41 -14.61 -9.10
N GLN A 153 3.66 -13.45 -8.49
CA GLN A 153 4.89 -13.15 -7.76
C GLN A 153 4.77 -13.37 -6.24
N ALA A 154 3.67 -13.95 -5.76
CA ALA A 154 3.45 -14.23 -4.34
C ALA A 154 4.12 -15.54 -3.89
N HIS A 155 4.58 -15.55 -2.62
CA HIS A 155 4.92 -16.77 -1.89
C HIS A 155 3.75 -17.26 -1.03
N LEU A 156 2.87 -16.36 -0.62
CA LEU A 156 1.65 -16.63 0.11
C LEU A 156 0.56 -15.66 -0.34
N HIS A 157 -0.63 -16.17 -0.62
CA HIS A 157 -1.81 -15.34 -0.84
C HIS A 157 -2.63 -15.21 0.44
N VAL A 158 -3.11 -14.00 0.72
CA VAL A 158 -4.08 -13.75 1.78
C VAL A 158 -5.36 -13.23 1.14
N LEU A 159 -6.40 -14.07 1.15
CA LEU A 159 -7.72 -13.73 0.62
C LEU A 159 -8.45 -12.81 1.60
N SER A 160 -8.65 -11.57 1.22
CA SER A 160 -9.36 -10.57 2.01
C SER A 160 -10.78 -10.36 1.48
N LYS A 161 -11.67 -9.83 2.34
CA LYS A 161 -13.07 -9.51 2.01
C LYS A 161 -13.85 -10.70 1.46
N THR A 162 -13.54 -11.90 1.95
CA THR A 162 -14.24 -13.13 1.60
C THR A 162 -15.70 -13.13 2.06
N ASP A 163 -16.03 -12.32 3.07
CA ASP A 163 -17.40 -12.03 3.51
C ASP A 163 -18.26 -11.36 2.43
N LEU A 164 -17.65 -10.59 1.54
CA LEU A 164 -18.33 -9.92 0.42
C LEU A 164 -18.47 -10.81 -0.82
N ASN A 165 -17.67 -11.86 -0.92
CA ASN A 165 -17.74 -12.87 -1.98
C ASN A 165 -17.37 -14.25 -1.40
N PRO A 166 -18.30 -14.93 -0.69
CA PRO A 166 -18.03 -16.20 0.01
C PRO A 166 -17.67 -17.36 -0.93
N ASN A 167 -18.05 -17.26 -2.19
CA ASN A 167 -17.80 -18.30 -3.20
C ASN A 167 -16.54 -18.02 -4.03
N PHE A 168 -15.71 -17.04 -3.63
CA PHE A 168 -14.50 -16.72 -4.34
C PHE A 168 -13.46 -17.82 -4.18
N GLU A 169 -12.94 -18.29 -5.29
CA GLU A 169 -11.84 -19.23 -5.35
C GLU A 169 -10.70 -18.63 -6.21
N LEU A 170 -9.51 -18.59 -5.64
CA LEU A 170 -8.32 -18.20 -6.38
C LEU A 170 -7.63 -19.47 -6.90
N HIS A 171 -7.74 -19.74 -8.20
CA HIS A 171 -7.08 -20.88 -8.83
C HIS A 171 -5.59 -20.59 -9.06
N HIS A 172 -4.78 -20.85 -8.04
CA HIS A 172 -3.34 -20.67 -8.07
C HIS A 172 -2.63 -21.72 -7.20
N LEU A 173 -1.40 -22.12 -7.59
CA LEU A 173 -0.63 -23.15 -6.87
C LEU A 173 0.02 -22.64 -5.58
N THR A 174 0.20 -21.32 -5.46
CA THR A 174 0.75 -20.70 -4.24
C THR A 174 -0.18 -20.95 -3.06
N PRO A 175 0.34 -21.29 -1.88
CA PRO A 175 -0.46 -21.42 -0.66
C PRO A 175 -1.31 -20.19 -0.39
N GLN A 176 -2.49 -20.39 0.14
CA GLN A 176 -3.47 -19.32 0.40
C GLN A 176 -4.17 -19.49 1.74
N LEU A 177 -4.41 -18.36 2.40
CA LEU A 177 -5.12 -18.26 3.67
C LEU A 177 -6.22 -17.21 3.57
N SER A 178 -7.28 -17.35 4.36
CA SER A 178 -8.24 -16.28 4.53
C SER A 178 -7.72 -15.20 5.49
N SER A 179 -8.08 -13.95 5.25
CA SER A 179 -7.81 -12.86 6.20
C SER A 179 -8.58 -12.99 7.53
N GLN A 180 -9.51 -13.95 7.60
CA GLN A 180 -10.29 -14.32 8.78
C GLN A 180 -9.73 -15.57 9.48
N ASP A 181 -8.72 -16.22 8.91
CA ASP A 181 -8.08 -17.39 9.50
C ASP A 181 -7.46 -17.02 10.86
N PRO A 182 -7.78 -17.73 11.95
CA PRO A 182 -7.25 -17.46 13.27
C PRO A 182 -5.71 -17.57 13.33
N ASP A 183 -5.13 -18.45 12.52
CA ASP A 183 -3.68 -18.69 12.48
C ASP A 183 -2.95 -17.80 11.48
N LEU A 184 -3.66 -16.90 10.78
CA LEU A 184 -3.08 -16.04 9.74
C LEU A 184 -1.83 -15.31 10.22
N ILE A 185 -1.92 -14.63 11.36
CA ILE A 185 -0.85 -13.76 11.85
C ILE A 185 0.39 -14.57 12.19
N GLU A 186 0.23 -15.68 12.93
CA GLU A 186 1.35 -16.57 13.24
C GLU A 186 1.97 -17.17 11.98
N THR A 187 1.13 -17.56 11.02
CA THR A 187 1.58 -18.09 9.74
C THR A 187 2.41 -17.05 8.99
N VAL A 188 1.92 -15.82 8.84
CA VAL A 188 2.65 -14.74 8.16
C VAL A 188 3.97 -14.42 8.87
N LEU A 189 3.99 -14.36 10.20
CA LEU A 189 5.20 -14.10 10.98
C LEU A 189 6.25 -15.23 10.87
N ARG A 190 5.80 -16.47 10.76
CA ARG A 190 6.67 -17.65 10.64
C ARG A 190 7.00 -18.01 9.20
N TRP A 191 6.29 -17.43 8.23
CA TRP A 191 6.48 -17.76 6.82
C TRP A 191 7.89 -17.43 6.37
N GLN A 192 8.61 -18.47 6.04
CA GLN A 192 9.92 -18.37 5.40
C GLN A 192 9.85 -19.24 4.16
N HIS A 193 9.99 -18.61 3.02
CA HIS A 193 10.11 -19.38 1.81
C HIS A 193 11.47 -20.10 1.81
N ALA A 194 11.50 -21.38 1.40
CA ALA A 194 12.74 -22.15 1.35
C ALA A 194 13.76 -21.42 0.46
N ASP A 195 15.00 -21.35 0.92
CA ASP A 195 16.11 -20.69 0.23
C ASP A 195 16.16 -21.11 -1.25
N ASN A 196 16.22 -20.13 -2.17
CA ASN A 196 16.39 -20.18 -3.62
C ASN A 196 15.16 -20.05 -4.52
N THR A 197 13.98 -19.81 -4.06
CA THR A 197 12.92 -19.37 -4.98
C THR A 197 12.91 -17.85 -5.05
N THR A 198 13.54 -17.34 -6.08
CA THR A 198 13.34 -15.98 -6.55
C THR A 198 11.85 -15.78 -6.83
N VAL A 199 11.29 -14.66 -6.37
CA VAL A 199 10.01 -14.17 -6.90
C VAL A 199 10.14 -14.26 -8.43
N ASN A 200 9.22 -14.98 -9.08
CA ASN A 200 9.33 -15.29 -10.51
C ASN A 200 9.47 -14.00 -11.31
N ASP A 201 10.69 -13.72 -11.77
CA ASP A 201 11.02 -12.56 -12.62
C ASP A 201 10.39 -12.64 -14.03
N VAL A 202 9.80 -13.78 -14.37
CA VAL A 202 9.31 -14.11 -15.71
C VAL A 202 8.17 -13.19 -16.19
N PHE A 203 7.55 -12.41 -15.30
CA PHE A 203 6.40 -11.59 -15.62
C PHE A 203 6.56 -10.12 -15.20
N LEU A 204 7.73 -9.52 -15.45
CA LEU A 204 7.79 -8.05 -15.36
C LEU A 204 7.00 -7.49 -16.53
N SER A 205 5.76 -7.11 -16.27
CA SER A 205 4.96 -6.40 -17.26
C SER A 205 5.51 -4.99 -17.51
N PRO A 206 5.29 -4.38 -18.68
CA PRO A 206 5.45 -2.95 -18.84
C PRO A 206 4.70 -2.27 -17.70
N GLN A 207 5.37 -1.39 -16.95
CA GLN A 207 4.70 -0.73 -15.82
C GLN A 207 3.56 0.10 -16.33
N PRO A 208 2.34 -0.09 -15.81
CA PRO A 208 1.28 0.87 -16.04
C PRO A 208 1.72 2.23 -15.50
N SER A 209 1.47 3.27 -16.26
CA SER A 209 1.79 4.63 -15.85
C SER A 209 0.73 5.10 -14.86
N PHE A 210 1.04 5.09 -13.58
CA PHE A 210 0.21 5.72 -12.56
C PHE A 210 0.73 7.11 -12.25
N ARG A 211 -0.19 8.02 -11.97
CA ARG A 211 0.12 9.36 -11.47
C ARG A 211 -0.58 9.57 -10.14
N ALA A 212 0.11 10.19 -9.19
CA ALA A 212 -0.50 10.69 -7.98
C ALA A 212 -0.73 12.18 -8.12
N HIS A 213 -1.91 12.59 -7.74
CA HIS A 213 -2.28 14.01 -7.61
C HIS A 213 -2.63 14.24 -6.16
N THR A 214 -1.95 15.19 -5.52
CA THR A 214 -2.25 15.57 -4.14
C THR A 214 -2.99 16.90 -4.14
N TRP A 215 -4.17 16.89 -3.56
CA TRP A 215 -4.93 18.10 -3.26
C TRP A 215 -4.84 18.40 -1.78
N TYR A 216 -4.41 19.61 -1.43
CA TYR A 216 -4.38 20.10 -0.07
C TYR A 216 -5.62 20.96 0.17
N GLN A 217 -6.33 20.68 1.25
CA GLN A 217 -7.53 21.43 1.60
C GLN A 217 -7.16 22.77 2.22
N GLU A 218 -7.63 23.86 1.59
CA GLU A 218 -7.50 25.22 2.12
C GLU A 218 -8.77 25.66 2.86
N ASP A 219 -9.95 25.41 2.27
CA ASP A 219 -11.24 25.82 2.79
C ASP A 219 -12.09 24.62 3.26
N THR A 220 -12.92 24.85 4.28
CA THR A 220 -13.89 23.87 4.73
C THR A 220 -15.01 23.72 3.69
N ILE A 221 -15.30 22.49 3.29
CA ILE A 221 -16.31 22.16 2.27
C ILE A 221 -17.56 21.57 2.90
N THR A 222 -18.63 21.38 2.11
CA THR A 222 -19.79 20.61 2.56
C THR A 222 -19.54 19.11 2.34
N ARG A 223 -20.14 18.27 3.16
CA ARG A 223 -20.12 16.83 2.93
C ARG A 223 -20.73 16.46 1.57
N LYS A 224 -21.77 17.17 1.16
CA LYS A 224 -22.42 16.96 -0.13
C LYS A 224 -21.50 17.24 -1.31
N SER A 225 -20.71 18.33 -1.27
CA SER A 225 -19.71 18.62 -2.32
C SER A 225 -18.68 17.51 -2.42
N LEU A 226 -18.21 16.97 -1.27
CA LEU A 226 -17.29 15.84 -1.25
C LEU A 226 -17.90 14.58 -1.89
N GLU A 227 -19.14 14.23 -1.55
CA GLU A 227 -19.83 13.07 -2.11
C GLU A 227 -20.04 13.25 -3.60
N THR A 228 -20.50 14.41 -4.06
CA THR A 228 -20.66 14.73 -5.48
C THR A 228 -19.34 14.60 -6.25
N PHE A 229 -18.26 15.17 -5.72
CA PHE A 229 -16.93 15.04 -6.33
C PHE A 229 -16.50 13.58 -6.50
N LEU A 230 -16.70 12.76 -5.47
CA LEU A 230 -16.31 11.35 -5.51
C LEU A 230 -17.15 10.53 -6.51
N ASP A 231 -18.42 10.87 -6.68
CA ASP A 231 -19.34 10.21 -7.62
C ASP A 231 -19.08 10.60 -9.09
N GLU A 232 -18.50 11.77 -9.33
CA GLU A 232 -18.18 12.29 -10.67
C GLU A 232 -16.80 11.86 -11.18
N LEU A 233 -16.01 11.15 -10.38
CA LEU A 233 -14.69 10.66 -10.79
C LEU A 233 -14.80 9.64 -11.92
N ASP A 234 -13.94 9.79 -12.93
CA ASP A 234 -13.92 8.90 -14.09
C ASP A 234 -13.20 7.56 -13.84
N GLU A 235 -13.31 6.64 -14.79
CA GLU A 235 -12.73 5.29 -14.70
C GLU A 235 -11.19 5.26 -14.63
N SER A 236 -10.51 6.36 -14.97
CA SER A 236 -9.05 6.44 -14.85
C SER A 236 -8.60 6.52 -13.39
N VAL A 237 -9.48 6.98 -12.50
CA VAL A 237 -9.20 7.07 -11.07
C VAL A 237 -9.22 5.69 -10.44
N GLN A 238 -8.07 5.24 -9.98
CA GLN A 238 -7.91 3.93 -9.35
C GLN A 238 -8.10 3.99 -7.83
N ARG A 239 -7.74 5.13 -7.20
CA ARG A 239 -7.88 5.33 -5.76
C ARG A 239 -8.01 6.80 -5.41
N VAL A 240 -8.83 7.09 -4.41
CA VAL A 240 -8.81 8.35 -3.65
C VAL A 240 -8.65 8.03 -2.18
N LYS A 241 -7.73 8.68 -1.50
CA LYS A 241 -7.51 8.49 -0.08
C LYS A 241 -7.11 9.80 0.59
N GLY A 242 -7.64 10.08 1.78
CA GLY A 242 -7.26 11.27 2.51
C GLY A 242 -8.16 11.58 3.68
N TRP A 243 -7.96 12.79 4.19
CA TRP A 243 -8.75 13.38 5.26
C TRP A 243 -9.32 14.70 4.79
N VAL A 244 -10.61 14.89 4.94
CA VAL A 244 -11.31 16.09 4.50
C VAL A 244 -12.09 16.70 5.64
N GLY A 245 -11.84 17.99 5.89
CA GLY A 245 -12.57 18.80 6.83
C GLY A 245 -13.87 19.32 6.21
N THR A 246 -14.99 19.01 6.83
CA THR A 246 -16.30 19.55 6.45
C THR A 246 -16.89 20.36 7.58
N PHE A 247 -17.96 21.13 7.32
CA PHE A 247 -18.71 21.83 8.38
C PHE A 247 -19.27 20.90 9.47
N GLU A 248 -19.36 19.58 9.17
CA GLU A 248 -19.86 18.55 10.08
C GLU A 248 -18.75 17.82 10.84
N GLY A 249 -17.48 18.07 10.51
CA GLY A 249 -16.30 17.45 11.11
C GLY A 249 -15.32 16.92 10.08
N ILE A 250 -14.29 16.19 10.54
CA ILE A 250 -13.26 15.60 9.69
C ILE A 250 -13.69 14.18 9.28
N TYR A 251 -13.52 13.87 8.02
CA TYR A 251 -13.85 12.56 7.45
C TYR A 251 -12.63 11.93 6.78
N GLN A 252 -12.44 10.65 7.04
CA GLN A 252 -11.54 9.81 6.25
C GLN A 252 -12.25 9.38 4.97
N VAL A 253 -11.62 9.62 3.84
CA VAL A 253 -12.07 9.17 2.51
C VAL A 253 -11.21 8.02 2.05
N ASN A 254 -11.82 6.95 1.57
CA ASN A 254 -11.14 5.85 0.91
C ASN A 254 -12.03 5.32 -0.22
N GLN A 255 -11.62 5.57 -1.45
CA GLN A 255 -12.30 5.07 -2.65
C GLN A 255 -11.34 4.21 -3.47
N VAL A 256 -11.79 3.07 -3.93
CA VAL A 256 -11.06 2.17 -4.84
C VAL A 256 -12.01 1.69 -5.92
N GLY A 257 -11.84 2.18 -7.13
CA GLY A 257 -12.81 2.00 -8.21
C GLY A 257 -14.16 2.60 -7.81
N SER A 258 -15.23 1.85 -7.98
CA SER A 258 -16.60 2.29 -7.64
C SER A 258 -16.94 2.19 -6.15
N ARG A 259 -16.04 1.68 -5.31
CA ARG A 259 -16.31 1.49 -3.87
C ARG A 259 -15.78 2.66 -3.07
N THR A 260 -16.68 3.45 -2.50
CA THR A 260 -16.39 4.61 -1.65
C THR A 260 -16.73 4.31 -0.19
N THR A 261 -15.85 4.72 0.71
CA THR A 261 -16.07 4.72 2.16
C THR A 261 -15.69 6.08 2.72
N ILE A 262 -16.62 6.72 3.41
CA ILE A 262 -16.44 8.01 4.08
C ILE A 262 -16.75 7.80 5.56
N THR A 263 -15.73 7.87 6.42
CA THR A 263 -15.87 7.61 7.86
C THR A 263 -15.53 8.86 8.64
N LYS A 264 -16.43 9.28 9.52
CA LYS A 264 -16.21 10.44 10.40
C LYS A 264 -15.14 10.11 11.45
N LEU A 265 -14.21 11.04 11.65
CA LEU A 265 -13.25 10.99 12.74
C LEU A 265 -13.97 11.08 14.07
N THR A 266 -13.67 10.18 15.00
CA THR A 266 -14.24 10.19 16.35
C THR A 266 -13.35 11.00 17.31
N GLU A 267 -13.91 11.51 18.39
CA GLU A 267 -13.21 12.34 19.39
C GLU A 267 -11.99 11.62 20.02
N ASN A 268 -11.98 10.29 20.03
CA ASN A 268 -10.91 9.49 20.59
C ASN A 268 -9.77 9.20 19.60
N GLN A 269 -9.89 9.63 18.35
CA GLN A 269 -8.87 9.45 17.32
C GLN A 269 -8.00 10.71 17.20
N GLN A 270 -6.71 10.51 16.95
CA GLN A 270 -5.80 11.62 16.73
C GLN A 270 -6.17 12.37 15.44
N SER A 271 -6.25 13.69 15.51
CA SER A 271 -6.48 14.53 14.32
C SER A 271 -5.34 14.37 13.33
N PRO A 272 -5.65 14.27 12.02
CA PRO A 272 -4.61 14.21 10.99
C PRO A 272 -3.78 15.50 10.96
N ALA A 273 -2.49 15.38 10.67
CA ALA A 273 -1.59 16.53 10.57
C ALA A 273 -1.89 17.43 9.36
N LEU A 274 -2.45 16.84 8.30
CA LEU A 274 -2.81 17.52 7.06
C LEU A 274 -4.19 17.06 6.58
N LEU A 275 -4.96 18.01 6.04
CA LEU A 275 -6.21 17.74 5.34
C LEU A 275 -5.97 17.80 3.83
N GLY A 276 -6.48 16.82 3.11
CA GLY A 276 -6.35 16.74 1.67
C GLY A 276 -6.64 15.33 1.15
N LEU A 277 -6.56 15.19 -0.16
CA LEU A 277 -6.78 13.93 -0.88
C LEU A 277 -5.58 13.59 -1.76
N VAL A 278 -5.21 12.32 -1.75
CA VAL A 278 -4.31 11.73 -2.75
C VAL A 278 -5.16 10.95 -3.74
N ILE A 279 -5.07 11.30 -5.02
CA ILE A 279 -5.81 10.71 -6.12
C ILE A 279 -4.82 9.98 -7.01
N ILE A 280 -4.98 8.69 -7.18
CA ILE A 280 -4.16 7.86 -8.06
C ILE A 280 -4.93 7.60 -9.34
N THR A 281 -4.39 8.07 -10.46
CA THR A 281 -4.95 7.86 -11.79
C THR A 281 -4.06 6.95 -12.63
N TYR A 282 -4.66 6.22 -13.56
CA TYR A 282 -3.96 5.57 -14.65
C TYR A 282 -3.76 6.57 -15.79
N GLY A 283 -2.53 6.70 -16.29
CA GLY A 283 -2.21 7.55 -17.43
C GLY A 283 -1.55 6.73 -18.55
N GLU A 284 -1.88 7.00 -19.81
CA GLU A 284 -1.10 6.45 -20.90
C GLU A 284 0.29 7.10 -20.93
N THR A 285 1.34 6.31 -21.20
CA THR A 285 2.66 6.82 -21.51
C THR A 285 2.65 7.48 -22.88
N GLY A 286 2.06 8.66 -22.96
CA GLY A 286 2.17 9.53 -24.14
C GLY A 286 3.53 10.22 -24.12
N SER A 287 4.28 10.13 -25.23
CA SER A 287 5.48 10.92 -25.50
C SER A 287 5.27 12.35 -25.03
N ALA A 288 6.27 12.89 -24.32
CA ALA A 288 6.35 14.32 -23.98
C ALA A 288 6.32 15.17 -25.28
N SER A 289 5.13 15.53 -25.71
CA SER A 289 4.89 16.63 -26.65
C SER A 289 3.90 17.55 -25.95
N GLU A 290 4.42 18.72 -25.62
CA GLU A 290 3.66 19.91 -25.23
C GLU A 290 2.49 20.10 -26.20
N SER A 291 1.28 20.01 -25.70
CA SER A 291 -0.02 20.34 -26.31
C SER A 291 -1.01 19.18 -26.30
N ASN A 292 -1.66 18.94 -25.16
CA ASN A 292 -3.05 18.49 -25.19
C ASN A 292 -3.72 18.73 -23.82
N GLU A 293 -4.54 19.75 -23.77
CA GLU A 293 -5.44 20.10 -22.65
C GLU A 293 -6.58 19.07 -22.42
N HIS A 294 -6.50 17.87 -22.99
CA HIS A 294 -7.57 16.87 -22.94
C HIS A 294 -7.10 15.44 -22.58
N ALA A 295 -5.90 15.27 -22.04
CA ALA A 295 -5.51 13.98 -21.47
C ALA A 295 -5.85 14.00 -19.98
N GLY A 296 -6.92 13.33 -19.56
CA GLY A 296 -7.55 13.21 -18.25
C GLY A 296 -6.61 13.23 -17.03
N GLY A 297 -6.08 14.37 -16.69
CA GLY A 297 -5.29 14.61 -15.50
C GLY A 297 -6.01 15.65 -14.66
N PHE A 298 -6.47 15.25 -13.48
CA PHE A 298 -7.00 16.18 -12.50
C PHE A 298 -5.89 17.15 -12.08
N ALA A 299 -5.93 18.37 -12.58
CA ALA A 299 -5.12 19.44 -12.02
C ALA A 299 -5.64 19.78 -10.60
N PRO A 300 -4.78 20.10 -9.63
CA PRO A 300 -5.21 20.50 -8.28
C PRO A 300 -6.29 21.58 -8.28
N ASP A 301 -6.22 22.52 -9.22
CA ASP A 301 -7.20 23.60 -9.40
C ASP A 301 -8.59 23.07 -9.79
N GLN A 302 -8.67 22.00 -10.57
CA GLN A 302 -9.95 21.38 -10.95
C GLN A 302 -10.61 20.68 -9.76
N ILE A 303 -9.80 20.06 -8.88
CA ILE A 303 -10.28 19.46 -7.64
C ILE A 303 -10.85 20.54 -6.72
N THR A 304 -10.13 21.65 -6.58
CA THR A 304 -10.58 22.80 -5.76
C THR A 304 -11.89 23.37 -6.31
N MET A 305 -12.03 23.57 -7.62
CA MET A 305 -13.28 24.06 -8.24
C MET A 305 -14.44 23.11 -8.01
N ALA A 306 -14.26 21.81 -8.20
CA ALA A 306 -15.30 20.80 -8.01
C ALA A 306 -15.74 20.67 -6.54
N LEU A 307 -14.83 20.87 -5.58
CA LEU A 307 -15.14 20.79 -4.15
C LEU A 307 -15.69 22.08 -3.55
N SER A 308 -15.54 23.22 -4.26
CA SER A 308 -16.03 24.54 -3.82
C SER A 308 -17.44 24.86 -4.33
N SER A 309 -17.97 24.06 -5.23
CA SER A 309 -19.33 24.14 -5.78
C SER A 309 -20.33 23.31 -4.94
#